data_2aadbf73f0719d3dd2dc576889ab5d6c
#
_entry.id   2aadbf73f0719d3dd2dc576889ab5d6c
#
_cell.length_a   1.000
_cell.length_b   1.000
_cell.length_c   1.000
_cell.angle_alpha   90.00
_cell.angle_beta   90.00
_cell.angle_gamma   90.00
#
_symmetry.space_group_name_H-M   'P 1'
#
loop_
_entity.id
_entity.type
_entity.pdbx_description
1 polymer ?
#
loop_
_entity_poly.entity_id
_entity_poly.type
_entity_poly.pdbx_seq_one_letter_code
_entity_poly.pdbx_strand_id
1 'polypeptide(L)' 'MKKSYRIEIDCANCARKVEESIGKLPSVQSVRVNFMTLRMTLEAPDDVFEETLRAAIESGKKIERDFNVVL' A
#
# COMPACT_ATOMS: atom_id res chain seq x y z
N MET A 1 3.97 13.99 -1.09
CA MET A 1 5.10 13.15 -0.65
C MET A 1 4.99 11.77 -1.27
N LYS A 2 6.10 11.21 -1.69
CA LYS A 2 6.12 9.89 -2.32
C LYS A 2 7.22 9.07 -1.67
N LYS A 3 6.87 7.89 -1.16
CA LYS A 3 7.82 7.00 -0.51
C LYS A 3 7.58 5.55 -0.92
N SER A 4 8.66 4.79 -0.97
CA SER A 4 8.61 3.35 -1.22
C SER A 4 8.90 2.60 0.05
N TYR A 5 8.17 1.49 0.25
CA TYR A 5 8.33 0.63 1.41
C TYR A 5 8.49 -0.81 0.95
N ARG A 6 9.25 -1.57 1.72
CA ARG A 6 9.31 -3.00 1.52
C ARG A 6 8.02 -3.62 2.05
N ILE A 7 7.48 -4.60 1.33
CA ILE A 7 6.25 -5.27 1.72
C ILE A 7 6.46 -6.77 1.74
N GLU A 8 5.57 -7.45 2.46
CA GLU A 8 5.49 -8.90 2.49
C GLU A 8 4.09 -9.30 2.02
N ILE A 9 4.03 -10.17 1.00
CA ILE A 9 2.77 -10.64 0.45
C ILE A 9 3.04 -11.93 -0.31
N ASP A 10 2.08 -12.86 -0.29
CA ASP A 10 2.30 -14.22 -0.76
C ASP A 10 1.93 -14.48 -2.21
N CYS A 11 1.14 -13.61 -2.84
CA CYS A 11 0.69 -13.90 -4.19
C CYS A 11 0.49 -12.63 -5.02
N ALA A 12 0.70 -12.76 -6.34
CA ALA A 12 0.60 -11.64 -7.25
C ALA A 12 -0.84 -11.09 -7.34
N ASN A 13 -1.83 -11.96 -7.34
CA ASN A 13 -3.23 -11.53 -7.33
C ASN A 13 -3.58 -10.75 -6.09
N CYS A 14 -3.05 -11.18 -4.95
CA CYS A 14 -3.25 -10.47 -3.69
C CYS A 14 -2.63 -9.09 -3.73
N ALA A 15 -1.44 -8.97 -4.32
CA ALA A 15 -0.78 -7.69 -4.49
C ALA A 15 -1.62 -6.73 -5.32
N ARG A 16 -2.23 -7.22 -6.40
CA ARG A 16 -3.11 -6.41 -7.23
C ARG A 16 -4.35 -5.94 -6.47
N LYS A 17 -4.97 -6.83 -5.71
CA LYS A 17 -6.14 -6.48 -4.91
C LYS A 17 -5.82 -5.44 -3.86
N VAL A 18 -4.68 -5.59 -3.20
CA VAL A 18 -4.21 -4.63 -2.21
C VAL A 18 -3.99 -3.27 -2.87
N GLU A 19 -3.34 -3.24 -4.03
CA GLU A 19 -3.11 -2.00 -4.76
C GLU A 19 -4.43 -1.30 -5.10
N GLU A 20 -5.41 -2.04 -5.61
CA GLU A 20 -6.72 -1.49 -5.93
C GLU A 20 -7.42 -0.93 -4.70
N SER A 21 -7.37 -1.67 -3.59
CA SER A 21 -8.00 -1.24 -2.35
C SER A 21 -7.39 0.05 -1.83
N ILE A 22 -6.07 0.13 -1.81
CA ILE A 22 -5.36 1.32 -1.35
C ILE A 22 -5.64 2.50 -2.28
N GLY A 23 -5.67 2.26 -3.58
CA GLY A 23 -5.93 3.30 -4.57
C GLY A 23 -7.30 3.94 -4.45
N LYS A 24 -8.25 3.29 -3.78
CA LYS A 24 -9.58 3.84 -3.55
C LYS A 24 -9.67 4.80 -2.38
N LEU A 25 -8.61 4.87 -1.56
CA LEU A 25 -8.60 5.79 -0.42
C LEU A 25 -8.56 7.24 -0.91
N PRO A 26 -9.37 8.13 -0.33
CA PRO A 26 -9.51 9.49 -0.86
C PRO A 26 -8.23 10.33 -0.77
N SER A 27 -7.36 10.05 0.17
CA SER A 27 -6.12 10.82 0.32
C SER A 27 -4.95 10.24 -0.48
N VAL A 28 -5.12 9.08 -1.13
CA VAL A 28 -4.07 8.48 -1.95
C VAL A 28 -4.07 9.13 -3.33
N GLN A 29 -2.97 9.78 -3.69
CA GLN A 29 -2.79 10.35 -5.02
C GLN A 29 -2.35 9.30 -6.01
N SER A 30 -1.48 8.38 -5.57
CA SER A 30 -0.98 7.30 -6.41
C SER A 30 -0.47 6.18 -5.51
N VAL A 31 -0.65 4.94 -5.95
CA VAL A 31 -0.09 3.79 -5.26
C VAL A 31 0.32 2.76 -6.29
N ARG A 32 1.46 2.12 -6.04
CA ARG A 32 1.93 1.03 -6.90
C ARG A 32 2.50 -0.07 -6.02
N VAL A 33 2.00 -1.27 -6.20
CA VAL A 33 2.48 -2.45 -5.48
C VAL A 33 3.16 -3.35 -6.49
N ASN A 34 4.44 -3.61 -6.28
CA ASN A 34 5.23 -4.47 -7.17
C ASN A 34 5.54 -5.78 -6.45
N PHE A 35 4.94 -6.86 -6.92
CA PHE A 35 5.14 -8.19 -6.35
C PHE A 35 6.55 -8.72 -6.63
N MET A 36 7.11 -8.38 -7.77
CA MET A 36 8.43 -8.88 -8.16
C MET A 36 9.55 -8.37 -7.26
N THR A 37 9.46 -7.09 -6.87
CA THR A 37 10.46 -6.48 -6.00
C THR A 37 10.01 -6.41 -4.54
N LEU A 38 8.76 -6.77 -4.27
CA LEU A 38 8.14 -6.67 -2.95
C LEU A 38 8.25 -5.25 -2.39
N ARG A 39 7.86 -4.28 -3.21
CA ARG A 39 7.86 -2.89 -2.82
C ARG A 39 6.53 -2.22 -3.13
N MET A 40 6.14 -1.32 -2.25
CA MET A 40 4.97 -0.48 -2.44
C MET A 40 5.42 0.98 -2.48
N THR A 41 5.01 1.70 -3.51
CA THR A 41 5.24 3.14 -3.62
C THR A 41 3.92 3.85 -3.38
N LEU A 42 3.90 4.72 -2.39
CA LEU A 42 2.72 5.46 -2.01
C LEU A 42 2.95 6.94 -2.16
N GLU A 43 2.02 7.62 -2.81
CA GLU A 43 2.05 9.07 -2.97
C GLU A 43 0.79 9.69 -2.37
N ALA A 44 0.97 10.66 -1.49
CA ALA A 44 -0.11 11.36 -0.82
C ALA A 44 0.38 12.73 -0.36
N PRO A 45 -0.54 13.68 -0.05
CA PRO A 45 -0.13 14.99 0.48
C PRO A 45 0.68 14.87 1.77
N ASP A 46 1.67 15.74 1.92
CA ASP A 46 2.60 15.68 3.05
C ASP A 46 1.91 15.75 4.41
N ASP A 47 0.91 16.59 4.52
CA ASP A 47 0.22 16.85 5.78
C ASP A 47 -0.64 15.68 6.26
N VAL A 48 -1.03 14.78 5.36
CA VAL A 48 -1.83 13.60 5.69
C VAL A 48 -1.13 12.31 5.33
N PHE A 49 0.17 12.36 5.01
CA PHE A 49 0.88 11.19 4.51
C PHE A 49 0.90 10.04 5.54
N GLU A 50 1.19 10.33 6.80
CA GLU A 50 1.24 9.30 7.82
C GLU A 50 -0.13 8.64 8.04
N GLU A 51 -1.18 9.44 8.08
CA GLU A 51 -2.53 8.92 8.22
C GLU A 51 -2.90 8.06 7.01
N THR A 52 -2.55 8.53 5.82
CA THR A 52 -2.79 7.79 4.59
C THR A 52 -2.03 6.47 4.57
N LEU A 53 -0.78 6.49 5.03
CA LEU A 53 0.01 5.27 5.13
C LEU A 53 -0.63 4.25 6.06
N ARG A 54 -1.10 4.69 7.23
CA ARG A 54 -1.79 3.79 8.16
C ARG A 54 -3.06 3.22 7.56
N ALA A 55 -3.85 4.07 6.91
CA ALA A 55 -5.07 3.63 6.25
C ALA A 55 -4.76 2.63 5.14
N ALA A 56 -3.68 2.86 4.40
CA ALA A 56 -3.24 1.94 3.35
C ALA A 56 -2.87 0.58 3.93
N ILE A 57 -2.11 0.56 5.02
CA ILE A 57 -1.72 -0.68 5.67
C ILE A 57 -2.95 -1.46 6.15
N GLU A 58 -3.88 -0.78 6.80
CA GLU A 58 -5.10 -1.41 7.28
C GLU A 58 -5.96 -1.94 6.13
N SER A 59 -6.10 -1.15 5.07
CA SER A 59 -6.87 -1.55 3.89
C SER A 59 -6.27 -2.80 3.26
N GLY A 60 -4.94 -2.84 3.14
CA GLY A 60 -4.26 -4.00 2.59
C GLY A 60 -4.44 -5.24 3.44
N LYS A 61 -4.36 -5.10 4.76
CA LYS A 61 -4.52 -6.22 5.68
C LYS A 61 -5.94 -6.79 5.70
N LYS A 62 -6.94 -5.95 5.43
CA LYS A 62 -8.32 -6.43 5.31
C LYS A 62 -8.52 -7.30 4.08
N ILE A 63 -7.81 -6.99 3.00
CA ILE A 63 -7.87 -7.75 1.75
C ILE A 63 -7.03 -9.02 1.86
N GLU A 64 -5.83 -8.90 2.43
CA GLU A 64 -4.90 -10.01 2.54
C GLU A 64 -4.23 -9.98 3.92
N ARG A 65 -4.50 -10.99 4.72
CA ARG A 65 -4.01 -11.05 6.11
C ARG A 65 -2.49 -11.13 6.19
N ASP A 66 -1.87 -11.70 5.18
CA ASP A 66 -0.42 -11.86 5.13
C ASP A 66 0.30 -10.60 4.64
N PHE A 67 -0.45 -9.61 4.20
CA PHE A 67 0.13 -8.35 3.77
C PHE A 67 0.73 -7.60 4.95
N ASN A 68 1.96 -7.18 4.80
CA ASN A 68 2.66 -6.40 5.82
C ASN A 68 3.56 -5.37 5.15
N VAL A 69 3.66 -4.20 5.77
CA VAL A 69 4.56 -3.14 5.32
C VAL A 69 5.69 -3.03 6.33
N VAL A 70 6.92 -3.16 5.86
CA VAL A 70 8.10 -3.05 6.71
C VAL A 70 8.46 -1.57 6.85
N LEU A 71 8.32 -1.03 8.04
CA LEU A 71 8.60 0.38 8.34
C LEU A 71 10.00 0.61 8.93
#